data_c27325bd0b2b89a890b4ca04c4764481
#
_entry.id   c27325bd0b2b89a890b4ca04c4764481
#
_cell.length_a   1.000
_cell.length_b   1.000
_cell.length_c   1.000
_cell.angle_alpha   90.00
_cell.angle_beta   90.00
_cell.angle_gamma   90.00
#
_symmetry.space_group_name_H-M   'P 1'
#
loop_
_entity.id
_entity.type
_entity.pdbx_description
1 polymer ?
#
loop_
_entity_poly.entity_id
_entity_poly.type
_entity_poly.pdbx_seq_one_letter_code
_entity_poly.pdbx_strand_id
1 'polypeptide(L)'
;MKSEKVNDMKKILVLGGTNFFGKKAVQLLLDKGYEVTVATRGNNPIPFEGKVQHIVLDASDSLHEGWQAVQAQQWDAVFDNICYNAEDAHIRIEKLGQQLKHYYFTSSLATYMGDKDGYVEADFNPLTYEINPHKTVDYGEGKRQAEQVLFTQAPFQVTAFRFPIVLDNDDYTKRLHSYVDKALKHETIQFNNPDAKINFVKGSSAANAIVWAIENEQAGSFNISSHDAITRQTFIEWLEEMTGQTIKVDYTDETITGSPFNTRHHWYLNSDKIAEAGFQLDDLASWLKPLMKDLADEMCAQ
;
A
#
# COMPACT_ATOMS: atom_id res chain seq x y z
N MET A 1 -41.25 4.01 -21.99
CA MET A 1 -40.42 2.84 -21.66
C MET A 1 -39.02 3.35 -21.32
N LYS A 2 -38.66 3.42 -20.04
CA LYS A 2 -37.29 3.69 -19.65
C LYS A 2 -36.55 2.37 -19.87
N SER A 3 -35.52 2.36 -20.74
CA SER A 3 -34.60 1.24 -20.85
C SER A 3 -33.92 1.10 -19.51
N GLU A 4 -34.18 0.02 -18.78
CA GLU A 4 -33.32 -0.42 -17.71
C GLU A 4 -31.92 -0.62 -18.35
N LYS A 5 -30.99 0.26 -18.01
CA LYS A 5 -29.57 -0.02 -18.26
C LYS A 5 -29.27 -1.29 -17.46
N VAL A 6 -29.11 -2.40 -18.16
CA VAL A 6 -28.44 -3.56 -17.61
C VAL A 6 -27.06 -3.00 -17.16
N ASN A 7 -26.89 -2.86 -15.87
CA ASN A 7 -25.62 -2.42 -15.28
C ASN A 7 -24.70 -3.65 -15.43
N ASP A 8 -23.95 -3.70 -16.55
CA ASP A 8 -22.93 -4.73 -16.70
C ASP A 8 -22.00 -4.61 -15.53
N MET A 9 -22.02 -5.64 -14.67
CA MET A 9 -21.23 -5.70 -13.44
C MET A 9 -19.75 -5.71 -13.84
N LYS A 10 -19.00 -4.65 -13.46
CA LYS A 10 -17.60 -4.54 -13.82
C LYS A 10 -16.80 -5.72 -13.20
N LYS A 11 -15.97 -6.34 -14.05
CA LYS A 11 -15.09 -7.46 -13.67
C LYS A 11 -13.73 -6.96 -13.26
N ILE A 12 -13.36 -7.25 -12.02
CA ILE A 12 -12.09 -6.83 -11.45
C ILE A 12 -11.23 -8.06 -11.15
N LEU A 13 -10.04 -8.09 -11.75
CA LEU A 13 -9.00 -9.04 -11.35
C LEU A 13 -8.16 -8.43 -10.24
N VAL A 14 -7.95 -9.17 -9.16
CA VAL A 14 -7.04 -8.77 -8.07
C VAL A 14 -5.88 -9.76 -8.00
N LEU A 15 -4.66 -9.28 -8.29
CA LEU A 15 -3.43 -10.04 -8.11
C LEU A 15 -2.95 -9.86 -6.67
N GLY A 16 -3.00 -10.94 -5.87
CA GLY A 16 -2.87 -10.90 -4.41
C GLY A 16 -4.24 -10.68 -3.73
N GLY A 17 -4.33 -9.76 -2.77
CA GLY A 17 -5.62 -9.32 -2.19
C GLY A 17 -6.26 -10.25 -1.16
N THR A 18 -5.54 -11.24 -0.64
CA THR A 18 -6.05 -12.14 0.41
C THR A 18 -5.58 -11.78 1.81
N ASN A 19 -4.74 -10.76 1.92
CA ASN A 19 -4.15 -10.36 3.19
C ASN A 19 -4.23 -8.85 3.38
N PHE A 20 -4.28 -8.39 4.61
CA PHE A 20 -4.18 -7.01 5.08
C PHE A 20 -5.10 -6.04 4.30
N PHE A 21 -4.61 -4.85 3.91
CA PHE A 21 -5.43 -3.86 3.19
C PHE A 21 -5.92 -4.34 1.81
N GLY A 22 -5.18 -5.25 1.16
CA GLY A 22 -5.64 -5.89 -0.09
C GLY A 22 -6.91 -6.70 0.12
N LYS A 23 -7.02 -7.44 1.24
CA LYS A 23 -8.25 -8.16 1.63
C LYS A 23 -9.41 -7.18 1.87
N LYS A 24 -9.13 -6.06 2.53
CA LYS A 24 -10.14 -5.01 2.77
C LYS A 24 -10.63 -4.39 1.45
N ALA A 25 -9.72 -4.16 0.49
CA ALA A 25 -10.08 -3.67 -0.84
C ALA A 25 -10.98 -4.66 -1.61
N VAL A 26 -10.66 -5.96 -1.59
CA VAL A 26 -11.50 -6.99 -2.19
C VAL A 26 -12.89 -7.01 -1.56
N GLN A 27 -12.98 -6.96 -0.22
CA GLN A 27 -14.27 -6.93 0.47
C GLN A 27 -15.11 -5.71 0.07
N LEU A 28 -14.49 -4.53 -0.01
CA LEU A 28 -15.17 -3.31 -0.44
C LEU A 28 -15.67 -3.39 -1.89
N LEU A 29 -14.89 -3.98 -2.79
CA LEU A 29 -15.33 -4.22 -4.17
C LEU A 29 -16.56 -5.14 -4.23
N LEU A 30 -16.56 -6.22 -3.45
CA LEU A 30 -17.70 -7.14 -3.34
C LEU A 30 -18.94 -6.44 -2.77
N ASP A 31 -18.79 -5.64 -1.71
CA ASP A 31 -19.87 -4.92 -1.07
C ASP A 31 -20.51 -3.86 -2.02
N LYS A 32 -19.73 -3.37 -2.98
CA LYS A 32 -20.20 -2.47 -4.06
C LYS A 32 -20.76 -3.19 -5.29
N GLY A 33 -20.77 -4.52 -5.28
CA GLY A 33 -21.38 -5.33 -6.33
C GLY A 33 -20.49 -5.56 -7.55
N TYR A 34 -19.16 -5.47 -7.42
CA TYR A 34 -18.24 -5.86 -8.48
C TYR A 34 -18.09 -7.40 -8.55
N GLU A 35 -17.91 -7.93 -9.76
CA GLU A 35 -17.48 -9.31 -9.96
C GLU A 35 -15.98 -9.40 -9.76
N VAL A 36 -15.54 -10.00 -8.65
CA VAL A 36 -14.13 -10.04 -8.28
C VAL A 36 -13.56 -11.44 -8.49
N THR A 37 -12.46 -11.50 -9.21
CA THR A 37 -11.58 -12.68 -9.29
C THR A 37 -10.27 -12.39 -8.58
N VAL A 38 -9.87 -13.25 -7.66
CA VAL A 38 -8.62 -13.14 -6.93
C VAL A 38 -7.62 -14.17 -7.47
N ALA A 39 -6.43 -13.72 -7.83
CA ALA A 39 -5.35 -14.61 -8.27
C ALA A 39 -4.23 -14.63 -7.23
N THR A 40 -3.91 -15.84 -6.73
CA THR A 40 -2.87 -16.08 -5.72
C THR A 40 -2.20 -17.42 -5.95
N ARG A 41 -1.06 -17.65 -5.30
CA ARG A 41 -0.34 -18.94 -5.37
C ARG A 41 -1.09 -20.12 -4.73
N GLY A 42 -2.25 -19.91 -4.12
CA GLY A 42 -3.05 -20.96 -3.50
C GLY A 42 -2.51 -21.50 -2.16
N ASN A 43 -1.49 -20.88 -1.57
CA ASN A 43 -0.85 -21.35 -0.34
C ASN A 43 -1.73 -21.15 0.91
N ASN A 44 -2.70 -20.27 0.85
CA ASN A 44 -3.59 -19.93 1.96
C ASN A 44 -5.05 -20.01 1.51
N PRO A 45 -5.99 -20.31 2.41
CA PRO A 45 -7.42 -20.24 2.12
C PRO A 45 -7.85 -18.86 1.62
N ILE A 46 -8.84 -18.84 0.73
CA ILE A 46 -9.44 -17.61 0.23
C ILE A 46 -10.50 -17.12 1.23
N PRO A 47 -10.36 -15.93 1.84
CA PRO A 47 -11.18 -15.51 2.97
C PRO A 47 -12.53 -14.87 2.58
N PHE A 48 -13.10 -15.19 1.41
CA PHE A 48 -14.30 -14.53 0.87
C PHE A 48 -15.50 -15.45 0.69
N GLU A 49 -15.54 -16.61 1.36
CA GLU A 49 -16.68 -17.52 1.46
C GLU A 49 -17.41 -17.84 0.12
N GLY A 50 -16.64 -18.05 -0.94
CA GLY A 50 -17.20 -18.37 -2.27
C GLY A 50 -17.76 -17.14 -3.04
N LYS A 51 -17.60 -15.94 -2.53
CA LYS A 51 -18.05 -14.70 -3.20
C LYS A 51 -17.10 -14.24 -4.32
N VAL A 52 -15.92 -14.82 -4.43
CA VAL A 52 -14.94 -14.52 -5.48
C VAL A 52 -14.64 -15.77 -6.30
N GLN A 53 -14.29 -15.58 -7.56
CA GLN A 53 -13.59 -16.58 -8.33
C GLN A 53 -12.12 -16.61 -7.89
N HIS A 54 -11.49 -17.78 -7.88
CA HIS A 54 -10.09 -17.91 -7.53
C HIS A 54 -9.30 -18.55 -8.67
N ILE A 55 -8.21 -17.92 -9.07
CA ILE A 55 -7.22 -18.46 -10.01
C ILE A 55 -5.93 -18.74 -9.23
N VAL A 56 -5.43 -19.97 -9.29
CA VAL A 56 -4.10 -20.30 -8.77
C VAL A 56 -3.07 -19.78 -9.75
N LEU A 57 -2.26 -18.83 -9.31
CA LEU A 57 -1.29 -18.13 -10.15
C LEU A 57 -0.07 -17.70 -9.32
N ASP A 58 1.12 -18.09 -9.74
CA ASP A 58 2.33 -17.37 -9.40
C ASP A 58 2.53 -16.27 -10.44
N ALA A 59 2.19 -15.04 -10.05
CA ALA A 59 2.19 -13.94 -10.99
C ALA A 59 3.62 -13.46 -11.36
N SER A 60 4.66 -13.87 -10.64
CA SER A 60 6.06 -13.60 -10.97
C SER A 60 6.66 -14.63 -11.97
N ASP A 61 5.96 -15.73 -12.22
CA ASP A 61 6.33 -16.71 -13.24
C ASP A 61 5.51 -16.50 -14.52
N SER A 62 6.16 -16.02 -15.58
CA SER A 62 5.52 -15.78 -16.88
C SER A 62 5.03 -17.04 -17.57
N LEU A 63 5.52 -18.21 -17.17
CA LEU A 63 5.14 -19.50 -17.74
C LEU A 63 4.07 -20.23 -16.93
N HIS A 64 3.67 -19.69 -15.78
CA HIS A 64 2.67 -20.33 -14.92
C HIS A 64 1.33 -20.49 -15.66
N GLU A 65 0.77 -21.71 -15.63
CA GLU A 65 -0.47 -22.05 -16.34
C GLU A 65 -1.69 -21.19 -15.97
N GLY A 66 -1.73 -20.66 -14.76
CA GLY A 66 -2.79 -19.76 -14.29
C GLY A 66 -2.98 -18.52 -15.18
N TRP A 67 -1.96 -18.09 -15.92
CA TRP A 67 -2.10 -16.98 -16.87
C TRP A 67 -3.07 -17.31 -18.01
N GLN A 68 -3.24 -18.58 -18.39
CA GLN A 68 -4.23 -18.99 -19.39
C GLN A 68 -5.65 -18.67 -18.93
N ALA A 69 -5.96 -18.91 -17.64
CA ALA A 69 -7.26 -18.60 -17.07
C ALA A 69 -7.49 -17.07 -16.96
N VAL A 70 -6.45 -16.30 -16.67
CA VAL A 70 -6.52 -14.82 -16.69
C VAL A 70 -6.80 -14.30 -18.10
N GLN A 71 -6.09 -14.82 -19.11
CA GLN A 71 -6.21 -14.38 -20.50
C GLN A 71 -7.48 -14.88 -21.21
N ALA A 72 -8.15 -15.89 -20.67
CA ALA A 72 -9.43 -16.38 -21.18
C ALA A 72 -10.61 -15.47 -20.85
N GLN A 73 -10.43 -14.44 -20.04
CA GLN A 73 -11.45 -13.48 -19.60
C GLN A 73 -11.07 -12.06 -19.98
N GLN A 74 -12.07 -11.19 -20.01
CA GLN A 74 -11.88 -9.74 -20.15
C GLN A 74 -12.05 -9.09 -18.79
N TRP A 75 -11.20 -8.10 -18.48
CA TRP A 75 -11.19 -7.39 -17.22
C TRP A 75 -11.44 -5.89 -17.44
N ASP A 76 -12.36 -5.32 -16.69
CA ASP A 76 -12.59 -3.87 -16.71
C ASP A 76 -11.46 -3.14 -16.00
N ALA A 77 -10.94 -3.73 -14.93
CA ALA A 77 -9.75 -3.25 -14.22
C ALA A 77 -8.97 -4.40 -13.59
N VAL A 78 -7.69 -4.16 -13.35
CA VAL A 78 -6.81 -5.02 -12.55
C VAL A 78 -6.29 -4.22 -11.38
N PHE A 79 -6.41 -4.75 -10.16
CA PHE A 79 -5.68 -4.26 -9.00
C PHE A 79 -4.56 -5.24 -8.66
N ASP A 80 -3.31 -4.78 -8.68
CA ASP A 80 -2.13 -5.59 -8.39
C ASP A 80 -1.45 -5.12 -7.10
N ASN A 81 -1.48 -5.99 -6.09
CA ASN A 81 -0.83 -5.76 -4.80
C ASN A 81 0.55 -6.43 -4.69
N ILE A 82 1.04 -7.07 -5.75
CA ILE A 82 2.24 -7.92 -5.76
C ILE A 82 3.19 -7.66 -6.92
N CYS A 83 3.11 -6.51 -7.58
CA CYS A 83 4.08 -6.07 -8.57
C CYS A 83 5.24 -5.33 -7.87
N TYR A 84 6.44 -5.91 -7.85
CA TYR A 84 7.55 -5.41 -7.04
C TYR A 84 8.72 -4.82 -7.84
N ASN A 85 8.86 -5.14 -9.12
CA ASN A 85 10.01 -4.75 -9.93
C ASN A 85 9.68 -4.68 -11.43
N ALA A 86 10.70 -4.37 -12.27
CA ALA A 86 10.54 -4.29 -13.71
C ALA A 86 10.11 -5.62 -14.36
N GLU A 87 10.63 -6.74 -13.88
CA GLU A 87 10.30 -8.07 -14.44
C GLU A 87 8.81 -8.38 -14.22
N ASP A 88 8.32 -8.17 -13.01
CA ASP A 88 6.89 -8.28 -12.71
C ASP A 88 6.06 -7.38 -13.65
N ALA A 89 6.46 -6.12 -13.82
CA ALA A 89 5.76 -5.18 -14.68
C ALA A 89 5.72 -5.63 -16.16
N HIS A 90 6.82 -6.14 -16.68
CA HIS A 90 6.88 -6.69 -18.04
C HIS A 90 5.93 -7.90 -18.21
N ILE A 91 5.89 -8.82 -17.23
CA ILE A 91 4.96 -9.94 -17.25
C ILE A 91 3.51 -9.43 -17.29
N ARG A 92 3.16 -8.40 -16.48
CA ARG A 92 1.81 -7.81 -16.48
C ARG A 92 1.45 -7.24 -17.86
N ILE A 93 2.35 -6.48 -18.47
CA ILE A 93 2.15 -5.91 -19.81
C ILE A 93 1.93 -7.02 -20.83
N GLU A 94 2.77 -8.07 -20.83
CA GLU A 94 2.65 -9.20 -21.75
C GLU A 94 1.34 -9.98 -21.57
N LYS A 95 0.98 -10.29 -20.32
CA LYS A 95 -0.15 -11.19 -20.02
C LYS A 95 -1.52 -10.52 -20.03
N LEU A 96 -1.60 -9.25 -19.67
CA LEU A 96 -2.85 -8.50 -19.64
C LEU A 96 -3.18 -7.82 -20.98
N GLY A 97 -2.13 -7.48 -21.77
CA GLY A 97 -2.26 -7.05 -23.14
C GLY A 97 -3.11 -5.80 -23.37
N GLN A 98 -3.60 -5.64 -24.62
CA GLN A 98 -4.40 -4.47 -25.05
C GLN A 98 -5.88 -4.56 -24.64
N GLN A 99 -6.32 -5.65 -24.05
CA GLN A 99 -7.72 -5.84 -23.64
C GLN A 99 -8.05 -5.16 -22.32
N LEU A 100 -7.03 -4.88 -21.50
CA LEU A 100 -7.20 -4.19 -20.23
C LEU A 100 -7.31 -2.68 -20.47
N LYS A 101 -8.29 -2.04 -19.81
CA LYS A 101 -8.43 -0.58 -19.87
C LYS A 101 -7.58 0.11 -18.82
N HIS A 102 -7.58 -0.40 -17.59
CA HIS A 102 -6.92 0.27 -16.47
C HIS A 102 -6.29 -0.70 -15.49
N TYR A 103 -5.04 -0.44 -15.17
CA TYR A 103 -4.24 -1.20 -14.21
C TYR A 103 -3.89 -0.32 -13.01
N TYR A 104 -4.26 -0.79 -11.84
CA TYR A 104 -4.03 -0.15 -10.55
C TYR A 104 -3.04 -0.97 -9.76
N PHE A 105 -1.97 -0.36 -9.24
CA PHE A 105 -1.03 -1.15 -8.48
C PHE A 105 -0.48 -0.46 -7.24
N THR A 106 -0.11 -1.27 -6.27
CA THR A 106 0.52 -0.83 -5.02
C THR A 106 1.97 -0.46 -5.27
N SER A 107 2.26 0.83 -5.27
CA SER A 107 3.59 1.40 -5.21
C SER A 107 3.93 1.80 -3.77
N SER A 108 4.91 2.64 -3.55
CA SER A 108 5.43 2.94 -2.21
C SER A 108 6.05 4.32 -2.10
N LEU A 109 6.03 4.89 -0.90
CA LEU A 109 6.88 6.01 -0.47
C LEU A 109 8.37 5.75 -0.80
N ALA A 110 8.80 4.47 -0.81
CA ALA A 110 10.18 4.10 -1.09
C ALA A 110 10.64 4.40 -2.53
N THR A 111 9.75 4.83 -3.42
CA THR A 111 10.13 5.34 -4.75
C THR A 111 10.85 6.68 -4.67
N TYR A 112 10.62 7.46 -3.62
CA TYR A 112 11.28 8.76 -3.44
C TYR A 112 12.70 8.60 -2.92
N MET A 113 13.53 9.59 -3.21
CA MET A 113 14.95 9.64 -2.81
C MET A 113 15.29 11.03 -2.28
N GLY A 114 16.35 11.08 -1.47
CA GLY A 114 16.85 12.32 -0.89
C GLY A 114 16.17 12.66 0.43
N ASP A 115 16.40 13.90 0.87
CA ASP A 115 15.83 14.48 2.09
C ASP A 115 14.90 15.64 1.71
N LYS A 116 13.62 15.50 2.03
CA LYS A 116 12.60 16.50 1.72
C LYS A 116 11.55 16.58 2.82
N ASP A 117 11.09 17.79 3.10
CA ASP A 117 9.99 18.03 4.03
C ASP A 117 8.64 17.80 3.33
N GLY A 118 8.30 16.52 3.15
CA GLY A 118 7.10 16.05 2.45
C GLY A 118 7.30 15.83 0.95
N TYR A 119 7.16 14.57 0.52
CA TYR A 119 7.25 14.22 -0.89
C TYR A 119 5.92 14.43 -1.60
N VAL A 120 5.97 15.12 -2.75
CA VAL A 120 4.87 15.22 -3.72
C VAL A 120 5.11 14.30 -4.90
N GLU A 121 4.07 13.98 -5.69
CA GLU A 121 4.19 13.02 -6.79
C GLU A 121 5.24 13.42 -7.84
N ALA A 122 5.44 14.73 -8.04
CA ALA A 122 6.43 15.26 -8.98
C ALA A 122 7.89 15.01 -8.56
N ASP A 123 8.16 14.63 -7.31
CA ASP A 123 9.52 14.36 -6.82
C ASP A 123 10.08 13.02 -7.35
N PHE A 124 9.24 12.18 -7.91
CA PHE A 124 9.64 11.02 -8.70
C PHE A 124 8.81 10.93 -9.97
N ASN A 125 9.45 11.15 -11.11
CA ASN A 125 8.82 11.05 -12.43
C ASN A 125 9.23 9.74 -13.12
N PRO A 126 8.34 8.72 -13.21
CA PRO A 126 8.64 7.45 -13.84
C PRO A 126 8.91 7.56 -15.35
N LEU A 127 8.38 8.61 -16.02
CA LEU A 127 8.56 8.78 -17.46
C LEU A 127 9.99 9.17 -17.84
N THR A 128 10.75 9.75 -16.92
CA THR A 128 12.13 10.20 -17.14
C THR A 128 13.15 9.42 -16.32
N TYR A 129 12.68 8.42 -15.55
CA TYR A 129 13.56 7.60 -14.74
C TYR A 129 14.34 6.62 -15.62
N GLU A 130 15.67 6.61 -15.48
CA GLU A 130 16.55 5.70 -16.21
C GLU A 130 16.95 4.53 -15.30
N ILE A 131 16.58 3.30 -15.70
CA ILE A 131 16.94 2.09 -14.98
C ILE A 131 18.43 1.82 -15.17
N ASN A 132 19.20 1.80 -14.09
CA ASN A 132 20.60 1.41 -14.11
C ASN A 132 20.72 -0.12 -13.93
N PRO A 133 21.13 -0.88 -14.96
CA PRO A 133 21.21 -2.35 -14.89
C PRO A 133 22.29 -2.86 -13.94
N HIS A 134 23.20 -2.00 -13.48
CA HIS A 134 24.29 -2.36 -12.57
C HIS A 134 23.97 -2.03 -11.10
N LYS A 135 22.81 -1.43 -10.83
CA LYS A 135 22.40 -1.09 -9.46
C LYS A 135 21.75 -2.28 -8.79
N THR A 136 22.09 -2.50 -7.52
CA THR A 136 21.36 -3.45 -6.69
C THR A 136 19.90 -3.05 -6.57
N VAL A 137 18.99 -3.97 -6.85
CA VAL A 137 17.54 -3.74 -6.79
C VAL A 137 17.07 -4.04 -5.37
N ASP A 138 17.01 -2.99 -4.56
CA ASP A 138 16.28 -3.03 -3.29
C ASP A 138 14.77 -2.81 -3.52
N TYR A 139 13.98 -2.82 -2.46
CA TYR A 139 12.53 -2.63 -2.56
C TYR A 139 12.15 -1.29 -3.22
N GLY A 140 12.81 -0.20 -2.84
CA GLY A 140 12.54 1.13 -3.41
C GLY A 140 12.91 1.21 -4.89
N GLU A 141 14.08 0.67 -5.25
CA GLU A 141 14.52 0.58 -6.63
C GLU A 141 13.59 -0.29 -7.47
N GLY A 142 13.17 -1.44 -6.95
CA GLY A 142 12.21 -2.30 -7.63
C GLY A 142 10.89 -1.56 -7.94
N LYS A 143 10.35 -0.81 -6.97
CA LYS A 143 9.12 -0.02 -7.19
C LYS A 143 9.33 1.12 -8.21
N ARG A 144 10.48 1.80 -8.22
CA ARG A 144 10.82 2.79 -9.26
C ARG A 144 10.86 2.18 -10.65
N GLN A 145 11.49 1.02 -10.79
CA GLN A 145 11.56 0.27 -12.03
C GLN A 145 10.19 -0.20 -12.51
N ALA A 146 9.35 -0.72 -11.61
CA ALA A 146 7.98 -1.12 -11.93
C ALA A 146 7.15 0.06 -12.45
N GLU A 147 7.20 1.22 -11.76
CA GLU A 147 6.53 2.43 -12.25
C GLU A 147 7.07 2.85 -13.62
N GLN A 148 8.38 2.88 -13.81
CA GLN A 148 8.98 3.27 -15.07
C GLN A 148 8.49 2.39 -16.23
N VAL A 149 8.55 1.07 -16.09
CA VAL A 149 8.11 0.12 -17.10
C VAL A 149 6.61 0.28 -17.38
N LEU A 150 5.77 0.31 -16.36
CA LEU A 150 4.32 0.42 -16.51
C LEU A 150 3.92 1.74 -17.18
N PHE A 151 4.44 2.88 -16.72
CA PHE A 151 4.06 4.18 -17.28
C PHE A 151 4.61 4.46 -18.68
N THR A 152 5.70 3.80 -19.10
CA THR A 152 6.31 4.03 -20.42
C THR A 152 5.93 3.00 -21.47
N GLN A 153 5.54 1.77 -21.06
CA GLN A 153 5.38 0.65 -22.00
C GLN A 153 3.97 0.01 -21.98
N ALA A 154 3.17 0.25 -20.94
CA ALA A 154 1.84 -0.36 -20.86
C ALA A 154 0.89 0.18 -21.93
N PRO A 155 0.13 -0.67 -22.63
CA PRO A 155 -0.87 -0.26 -23.60
C PRO A 155 -2.22 0.15 -22.94
N PHE A 156 -2.29 0.14 -21.63
CA PHE A 156 -3.47 0.48 -20.81
C PHE A 156 -3.13 1.65 -19.86
N GLN A 157 -4.16 2.26 -19.29
CA GLN A 157 -3.97 3.29 -18.26
C GLN A 157 -3.37 2.68 -16.99
N VAL A 158 -2.53 3.43 -16.29
CA VAL A 158 -1.85 3.00 -15.07
C VAL A 158 -2.12 3.96 -13.93
N THR A 159 -2.41 3.40 -12.77
CA THR A 159 -2.48 4.13 -11.50
C THR A 159 -1.52 3.49 -10.50
N ALA A 160 -0.60 4.28 -9.97
CA ALA A 160 0.32 3.87 -8.93
C ALA A 160 -0.09 4.50 -7.59
N PHE A 161 -0.37 3.67 -6.59
CA PHE A 161 -0.63 4.11 -5.23
C PHE A 161 0.68 4.10 -4.44
N ARG A 162 1.25 5.27 -4.17
CA ARG A 162 2.43 5.40 -3.34
C ARG A 162 1.99 5.51 -1.88
N PHE A 163 1.99 4.38 -1.19
CA PHE A 163 1.66 4.32 0.23
C PHE A 163 2.90 4.55 1.10
N PRO A 164 2.76 5.24 2.26
CA PRO A 164 3.72 5.16 3.35
C PRO A 164 3.58 3.81 4.06
N ILE A 165 4.02 3.72 5.30
CA ILE A 165 3.74 2.54 6.12
C ILE A 165 2.22 2.45 6.36
N VAL A 166 1.63 1.33 5.95
CA VAL A 166 0.23 1.01 6.23
C VAL A 166 0.13 0.34 7.58
N LEU A 167 -0.77 0.79 8.45
CA LEU A 167 -0.97 0.28 9.80
C LEU A 167 -2.43 -0.10 10.03
N ASP A 168 -2.65 -1.18 10.75
CA ASP A 168 -3.97 -1.58 11.29
C ASP A 168 -3.76 -2.69 12.34
N ASN A 169 -4.84 -3.12 13.03
CA ASN A 169 -4.79 -4.23 14.00
C ASN A 169 -4.30 -5.53 13.37
N ASP A 170 -4.70 -5.80 12.14
CA ASP A 170 -4.35 -6.99 11.37
C ASP A 170 -3.06 -6.84 10.53
N ASP A 171 -2.22 -5.84 10.83
CA ASP A 171 -0.90 -5.70 10.19
C ASP A 171 -0.01 -6.90 10.55
N TYR A 172 0.16 -7.81 9.58
CA TYR A 172 0.99 -9.01 9.74
C TYR A 172 2.47 -8.70 9.89
N THR A 173 2.93 -7.50 9.51
CA THR A 173 4.32 -7.07 9.68
C THR A 173 4.65 -6.64 11.11
N LYS A 174 3.60 -6.42 11.92
CA LYS A 174 3.71 -6.10 13.36
C LYS A 174 4.58 -4.88 13.69
N ARG A 175 4.66 -3.89 12.77
CA ARG A 175 5.54 -2.73 12.95
C ARG A 175 5.12 -1.86 14.15
N LEU A 176 3.86 -1.41 14.19
CA LEU A 176 3.35 -0.65 15.34
C LEU A 176 3.30 -1.52 16.60
N HIS A 177 2.88 -2.78 16.46
CA HIS A 177 2.84 -3.74 17.55
C HIS A 177 4.18 -3.84 18.28
N SER A 178 5.31 -3.82 17.54
CA SER A 178 6.63 -3.89 18.15
C SER A 178 6.96 -2.69 19.03
N TYR A 179 6.47 -1.50 18.70
CA TYR A 179 6.65 -0.32 19.55
C TYR A 179 5.76 -0.35 20.79
N VAL A 180 4.51 -0.79 20.64
CA VAL A 180 3.60 -0.98 21.78
C VAL A 180 4.16 -2.04 22.74
N ASP A 181 4.64 -3.16 22.22
CA ASP A 181 5.25 -4.24 23.02
C ASP A 181 6.48 -3.74 23.80
N LYS A 182 7.37 -3.00 23.15
CA LYS A 182 8.54 -2.38 23.80
C LYS A 182 8.13 -1.41 24.90
N ALA A 183 7.10 -0.59 24.67
CA ALA A 183 6.60 0.34 25.69
C ALA A 183 6.08 -0.42 26.92
N LEU A 184 5.28 -1.45 26.72
CA LEU A 184 4.71 -2.27 27.82
C LEU A 184 5.79 -3.06 28.58
N LYS A 185 6.87 -3.46 27.92
CA LYS A 185 8.03 -4.15 28.51
C LYS A 185 9.09 -3.23 29.09
N HIS A 186 8.89 -1.90 29.02
CA HIS A 186 9.88 -0.90 29.42
C HIS A 186 11.24 -1.01 28.69
N GLU A 187 11.22 -1.52 27.46
CA GLU A 187 12.40 -1.61 26.60
C GLU A 187 12.72 -0.26 25.98
N THR A 188 14.00 -0.01 25.73
CA THR A 188 14.44 1.24 25.10
C THR A 188 14.05 1.26 23.62
N ILE A 189 13.41 2.34 23.17
CA ILE A 189 13.15 2.62 21.76
C ILE A 189 14.30 3.49 21.24
N GLN A 190 14.82 3.15 20.06
CA GLN A 190 15.92 3.88 19.45
C GLN A 190 15.47 4.61 18.18
N PHE A 191 15.87 5.88 18.06
CA PHE A 191 15.72 6.69 16.87
C PHE A 191 17.00 7.49 16.58
N ASN A 192 17.23 7.81 15.29
CA ASN A 192 18.35 8.68 14.92
C ASN A 192 18.02 10.16 15.08
N ASN A 193 16.77 10.57 14.86
CA ASN A 193 16.38 11.97 14.83
C ASN A 193 14.97 12.16 15.42
N PRO A 194 14.83 12.85 16.57
CA PRO A 194 13.53 13.12 17.18
C PRO A 194 12.62 14.01 16.33
N ASP A 195 13.21 14.93 15.54
CA ASP A 195 12.50 15.94 14.77
C ASP A 195 12.09 15.44 13.36
N ALA A 196 12.64 14.31 12.94
CA ALA A 196 12.28 13.73 11.65
C ALA A 196 10.81 13.33 11.61
N LYS A 197 10.08 13.80 10.60
CA LYS A 197 8.64 13.57 10.43
C LYS A 197 8.36 12.26 9.69
N ILE A 198 7.23 11.65 10.03
CA ILE A 198 6.66 10.47 9.40
C ILE A 198 5.14 10.60 9.33
N ASN A 199 4.53 10.00 8.34
CA ASN A 199 3.09 9.74 8.35
C ASN A 199 2.79 8.29 8.00
N PHE A 200 1.52 7.95 8.17
CA PHE A 200 1.00 6.60 7.99
C PHE A 200 -0.33 6.67 7.23
N VAL A 201 -0.79 5.52 6.81
CA VAL A 201 -2.15 5.34 6.32
C VAL A 201 -2.78 4.14 7.02
N LYS A 202 -4.05 4.26 7.41
CA LYS A 202 -4.81 3.14 7.98
C LYS A 202 -5.11 2.11 6.88
N GLY A 203 -5.06 0.82 7.22
CA GLY A 203 -5.34 -0.24 6.26
C GLY A 203 -6.72 -0.12 5.58
N SER A 204 -7.75 0.30 6.33
CA SER A 204 -9.07 0.56 5.76
C SER A 204 -9.07 1.77 4.81
N SER A 205 -8.31 2.82 5.11
CA SER A 205 -8.21 4.03 4.27
C SER A 205 -7.43 3.76 2.99
N ALA A 206 -6.37 2.95 3.07
CA ALA A 206 -5.66 2.46 1.87
C ALA A 206 -6.61 1.68 0.94
N ALA A 207 -7.42 0.78 1.49
CA ALA A 207 -8.42 0.03 0.73
C ALA A 207 -9.49 0.95 0.12
N ASN A 208 -10.00 1.94 0.88
CA ASN A 208 -10.95 2.93 0.39
C ASN A 208 -10.37 3.75 -0.77
N ALA A 209 -9.12 4.17 -0.69
CA ALA A 209 -8.46 4.94 -1.75
C ALA A 209 -8.33 4.13 -3.05
N ILE A 210 -7.96 2.84 -2.94
CA ILE A 210 -7.89 1.93 -4.10
C ILE A 210 -9.27 1.82 -4.78
N VAL A 211 -10.31 1.53 -4.01
CA VAL A 211 -11.66 1.34 -4.55
C VAL A 211 -12.21 2.65 -5.10
N TRP A 212 -12.00 3.78 -4.42
CA TRP A 212 -12.39 5.10 -4.89
C TRP A 212 -11.72 5.44 -6.24
N ALA A 213 -10.43 5.14 -6.39
CA ALA A 213 -9.73 5.38 -7.64
C ALA A 213 -10.24 4.50 -8.80
N ILE A 214 -10.62 3.26 -8.52
CA ILE A 214 -11.26 2.35 -9.50
C ILE A 214 -12.63 2.91 -9.93
N GLU A 215 -13.45 3.38 -8.98
CA GLU A 215 -14.78 3.95 -9.27
C GLU A 215 -14.71 5.23 -10.09
N ASN A 216 -13.68 6.07 -9.83
CA ASN A 216 -13.50 7.36 -10.48
C ASN A 216 -12.49 7.31 -11.65
N GLU A 217 -12.05 6.12 -12.04
CA GLU A 217 -11.14 5.88 -13.18
C GLU A 217 -9.90 6.79 -13.13
N GLN A 218 -9.37 7.00 -11.92
CA GLN A 218 -8.21 7.88 -11.70
C GLN A 218 -6.96 7.28 -12.33
N ALA A 219 -6.18 8.08 -13.05
CA ALA A 219 -4.92 7.66 -13.68
C ALA A 219 -3.72 8.50 -13.23
N GLY A 220 -2.54 7.88 -13.20
CA GLY A 220 -1.30 8.50 -12.76
C GLY A 220 -0.85 8.05 -11.37
N SER A 221 0.19 8.67 -10.84
CA SER A 221 0.68 8.37 -9.50
C SER A 221 -0.05 9.21 -8.45
N PHE A 222 -0.40 8.60 -7.32
CA PHE A 222 -1.03 9.25 -6.18
C PHE A 222 -0.32 8.86 -4.89
N ASN A 223 0.09 9.85 -4.12
CA ASN A 223 0.46 9.70 -2.73
C ASN A 223 -0.79 9.49 -1.88
N ILE A 224 -0.77 8.51 -1.00
CA ILE A 224 -1.94 8.20 -0.16
C ILE A 224 -1.49 7.97 1.26
N SER A 225 -1.68 8.98 2.10
CA SER A 225 -1.39 8.96 3.53
C SER A 225 -2.52 9.62 4.30
N SER A 226 -2.48 9.59 5.62
CA SER A 226 -3.24 10.55 6.44
C SER A 226 -2.77 11.96 6.19
N HIS A 227 -3.63 12.94 6.50
CA HIS A 227 -3.39 14.35 6.19
C HIS A 227 -2.11 14.89 6.82
N ASP A 228 -1.86 14.54 8.11
CA ASP A 228 -0.77 15.10 8.88
C ASP A 228 0.47 14.20 8.92
N ALA A 229 1.61 14.82 9.22
CA ALA A 229 2.85 14.13 9.56
C ALA A 229 3.28 14.54 10.98
N ILE A 230 3.82 13.58 11.73
CA ILE A 230 4.26 13.77 13.10
C ILE A 230 5.76 13.51 13.23
N THR A 231 6.41 14.18 14.17
CA THR A 231 7.80 13.90 14.52
C THR A 231 7.92 12.56 15.27
N ARG A 232 9.13 11.98 15.35
CA ARG A 232 9.38 10.81 16.20
C ARG A 232 9.12 11.13 17.66
N GLN A 233 9.43 12.36 18.08
CA GLN A 233 9.11 12.83 19.42
C GLN A 233 7.60 12.78 19.69
N THR A 234 6.78 13.34 18.80
CA THR A 234 5.32 13.28 18.92
C THR A 234 4.78 11.85 18.89
N PHE A 235 5.38 10.97 18.08
CA PHE A 235 5.01 9.54 18.07
C PHE A 235 5.24 8.89 19.45
N ILE A 236 6.36 9.18 20.11
CA ILE A 236 6.64 8.68 21.47
C ILE A 236 5.64 9.26 22.47
N GLU A 237 5.36 10.56 22.43
CA GLU A 237 4.38 11.20 23.30
C GLU A 237 2.99 10.56 23.19
N TRP A 238 2.55 10.26 21.97
CA TRP A 238 1.28 9.56 21.75
C TRP A 238 1.32 8.11 22.26
N LEU A 239 2.44 7.43 22.08
CA LEU A 239 2.61 6.07 22.57
C LEU A 239 2.60 6.03 24.11
N GLU A 240 3.25 6.98 24.79
CA GLU A 240 3.18 7.15 26.26
C GLU A 240 1.75 7.42 26.73
N GLU A 241 1.05 8.36 26.07
CA GLU A 241 -0.34 8.72 26.37
C GLU A 241 -1.27 7.50 26.24
N MET A 242 -1.12 6.69 25.19
CA MET A 242 -2.02 5.58 24.89
C MET A 242 -1.71 4.31 25.68
N THR A 243 -0.44 4.06 26.02
CA THR A 243 -0.04 2.90 26.82
C THR A 243 -0.03 3.16 28.32
N GLY A 244 -0.02 4.43 28.73
CA GLY A 244 0.15 4.83 30.13
C GLY A 244 1.56 4.54 30.69
N GLN A 245 2.55 4.29 29.81
CA GLN A 245 3.91 3.96 30.18
C GLN A 245 4.86 5.13 29.89
N THR A 246 5.84 5.34 30.73
CA THR A 246 6.98 6.22 30.40
C THR A 246 7.97 5.45 29.57
N ILE A 247 8.34 5.99 28.40
CA ILE A 247 9.16 5.31 27.42
C ILE A 247 10.58 5.84 27.48
N LYS A 248 11.54 4.93 27.63
CA LYS A 248 12.95 5.26 27.52
C LYS A 248 13.31 5.33 26.03
N VAL A 249 13.73 6.50 25.56
CA VAL A 249 14.19 6.72 24.20
C VAL A 249 15.69 6.97 24.19
N ASP A 250 16.38 6.33 23.25
CA ASP A 250 17.79 6.55 22.98
C ASP A 250 17.92 7.15 21.56
N TYR A 251 18.44 8.38 21.49
CA TYR A 251 18.73 9.04 20.24
C TYR A 251 20.21 8.88 19.92
N THR A 252 20.52 8.17 18.85
CA THR A 252 21.89 7.83 18.48
C THR A 252 22.15 8.05 17.00
N ASP A 253 23.41 8.38 16.64
CA ASP A 253 23.86 8.47 15.25
C ASP A 253 24.27 7.11 14.66
N GLU A 254 24.27 6.07 15.46
CA GLU A 254 24.61 4.72 14.99
C GLU A 254 23.54 4.14 14.06
N THR A 255 23.91 3.10 13.35
CA THR A 255 22.93 2.34 12.54
C THR A 255 22.00 1.57 13.47
N ILE A 256 20.71 1.89 13.40
CA ILE A 256 19.68 1.24 14.19
C ILE A 256 19.07 0.09 13.40
N THR A 257 18.95 -1.08 14.03
CA THR A 257 18.20 -2.23 13.53
C THR A 257 16.97 -2.48 14.40
N GLY A 258 15.90 -3.00 13.81
CA GLY A 258 14.68 -3.33 14.57
C GLY A 258 13.85 -2.14 15.00
N SER A 259 14.00 -0.98 14.35
CA SER A 259 13.17 0.20 14.53
C SER A 259 12.52 0.60 13.20
N PRO A 260 11.38 -0.01 12.84
CA PRO A 260 10.80 0.09 11.50
C PRO A 260 10.37 1.51 11.08
N PHE A 261 10.19 2.42 12.04
CA PHE A 261 9.84 3.83 11.74
C PHE A 261 11.04 4.77 11.80
N ASN A 262 12.25 4.22 12.01
CA ASN A 262 13.45 5.04 12.12
C ASN A 262 13.94 5.52 10.75
N THR A 263 14.19 6.82 10.64
CA THR A 263 14.93 7.44 9.55
C THR A 263 15.69 8.66 10.08
N ARG A 264 16.81 9.01 9.42
CA ARG A 264 17.59 10.22 9.77
C ARG A 264 16.90 11.50 9.31
N HIS A 265 16.12 11.41 8.23
CA HIS A 265 15.47 12.51 7.51
C HIS A 265 13.96 12.42 7.62
N HIS A 266 13.26 13.47 7.18
CA HIS A 266 11.83 13.41 6.97
C HIS A 266 11.48 12.29 6.00
N TRP A 267 10.42 11.53 6.33
CA TRP A 267 10.00 10.38 5.53
C TRP A 267 8.48 10.28 5.53
N TYR A 268 7.85 11.20 4.79
CA TYR A 268 6.40 11.27 4.72
C TYR A 268 5.90 11.83 3.38
N LEU A 269 4.65 11.57 3.07
CA LEU A 269 3.98 11.96 1.84
C LEU A 269 3.10 13.20 2.05
N ASN A 270 3.09 14.08 1.06
CA ASN A 270 2.01 15.03 0.85
C ASN A 270 0.97 14.35 -0.06
N SER A 271 -0.29 14.32 0.38
CA SER A 271 -1.40 13.68 -0.33
C SER A 271 -2.45 14.67 -0.84
N ASP A 272 -2.08 15.94 -1.02
CA ASP A 272 -2.99 16.97 -1.48
C ASP A 272 -3.60 16.64 -2.85
N LYS A 273 -2.83 16.04 -3.75
CA LYS A 273 -3.29 15.68 -5.11
C LYS A 273 -4.53 14.79 -5.10
N ILE A 274 -4.56 13.74 -4.27
CA ILE A 274 -5.73 12.86 -4.21
C ILE A 274 -6.89 13.53 -3.47
N ALA A 275 -6.59 14.37 -2.48
CA ALA A 275 -7.61 15.17 -1.78
C ALA A 275 -8.29 16.17 -2.73
N GLU A 276 -7.51 16.88 -3.55
CA GLU A 276 -8.02 17.79 -4.59
C GLU A 276 -8.83 17.05 -5.66
N ALA A 277 -8.51 15.79 -5.93
CA ALA A 277 -9.31 14.93 -6.80
C ALA A 277 -10.64 14.47 -6.16
N GLY A 278 -10.85 14.73 -4.86
CA GLY A 278 -12.09 14.47 -4.15
C GLY A 278 -12.06 13.29 -3.18
N PHE A 279 -10.92 12.65 -2.96
CA PHE A 279 -10.77 11.64 -1.91
C PHE A 279 -10.63 12.29 -0.54
N GLN A 280 -11.33 11.78 0.46
CA GLN A 280 -11.24 12.29 1.84
C GLN A 280 -10.12 11.59 2.59
N LEU A 281 -9.14 12.36 3.04
CA LEU A 281 -8.05 11.87 3.88
C LEU A 281 -8.48 11.84 5.34
N ASP A 282 -7.99 10.84 6.07
CA ASP A 282 -8.19 10.77 7.53
C ASP A 282 -7.19 11.68 8.26
N ASP A 283 -7.62 12.23 9.39
CA ASP A 283 -6.74 12.83 10.38
C ASP A 283 -5.91 11.74 11.09
N LEU A 284 -4.59 11.92 11.13
CA LEU A 284 -3.69 10.90 11.65
C LEU A 284 -3.95 10.57 13.13
N ALA A 285 -4.15 11.59 13.96
CA ALA A 285 -4.37 11.41 15.40
C ALA A 285 -5.69 10.66 15.68
N SER A 286 -6.71 10.88 14.85
CA SER A 286 -8.05 10.35 15.04
C SER A 286 -8.12 8.82 15.00
N TRP A 287 -7.20 8.17 14.33
CA TRP A 287 -7.17 6.70 14.21
C TRP A 287 -5.91 6.06 14.78
N LEU A 288 -4.74 6.73 14.72
CA LEU A 288 -3.48 6.14 15.17
C LEU A 288 -3.44 6.03 16.71
N LYS A 289 -3.89 7.06 17.42
CA LYS A 289 -3.98 7.02 18.89
C LYS A 289 -4.93 5.90 19.38
N PRO A 290 -6.17 5.80 18.90
CA PRO A 290 -7.01 4.64 19.22
C PRO A 290 -6.36 3.30 18.88
N LEU A 291 -5.71 3.16 17.72
CA LEU A 291 -5.03 1.93 17.34
C LEU A 291 -3.91 1.55 18.32
N MET A 292 -3.09 2.52 18.76
CA MET A 292 -2.08 2.28 19.81
C MET A 292 -2.71 1.78 21.11
N LYS A 293 -3.84 2.39 21.52
CA LYS A 293 -4.57 2.00 22.72
C LYS A 293 -5.14 0.58 22.61
N ASP A 294 -5.81 0.26 21.52
CA ASP A 294 -6.41 -1.05 21.28
C ASP A 294 -5.34 -2.15 21.30
N LEU A 295 -4.18 -1.92 20.65
CA LEU A 295 -3.06 -2.85 20.68
C LEU A 295 -2.47 -3.04 22.08
N ALA A 296 -2.38 -1.96 22.86
CA ALA A 296 -1.90 -2.05 24.25
C ALA A 296 -2.85 -2.86 25.12
N ASP A 297 -4.16 -2.62 25.00
CA ASP A 297 -5.19 -3.34 25.76
C ASP A 297 -5.24 -4.83 25.37
N GLU A 298 -5.13 -5.15 24.08
CA GLU A 298 -5.06 -6.54 23.61
C GLU A 298 -3.82 -7.28 24.15
N MET A 299 -2.65 -6.62 24.16
CA MET A 299 -1.41 -7.22 24.67
C MET A 299 -1.41 -7.39 26.19
N CYS A 300 -2.06 -6.49 26.93
CA CYS A 300 -2.20 -6.63 28.39
C CYS A 300 -3.20 -7.71 28.80
N ALA A 301 -4.11 -8.11 27.90
CA ALA A 301 -5.11 -9.14 28.18
C ALA A 301 -4.61 -10.57 27.92
N GLN A 302 -3.44 -10.74 27.29
CA GLN A 302 -2.80 -12.02 27.00
C GLN A 302 -1.87 -12.46 28.14
#